data_2634ac2e3d5236a98e8baa640f9946bd
#
_entry.id   2634ac2e3d5236a98e8baa640f9946bd
#
_cell.length_a   1.000
_cell.length_b   1.000
_cell.length_c   1.000
_cell.angle_alpha   90.00
_cell.angle_beta   90.00
_cell.angle_gamma   90.00
#
_symmetry.space_group_name_H-M   'P 1'
#
loop_
_entity.id
_entity.type
_entity.pdbx_description
1 polymer ?
#
loop_
_entity_poly.entity_id
_entity_poly.type
_entity_poly.pdbx_seq_one_letter_code
_entity_poly.pdbx_strand_id
1 'polypeptide(L)'
;YSKAQGFVKTFEVVSESKGPDGNWEITISAEVTAMLDEVMQDEAALQTLLNSMNRPRIIFLVRETNLIDNIPTDFAETTLLSEFYKKGFDVVDRQMVQALKGQSDYEEALSGNVAAASKIAAQLGADIIVIGTAKVSSGGKFYNMTSGQADINGKIVRGDTGEILAVVPNAHGKKPHISPSTAGVNAMNEAAGKLGKEIIRQLIEKWSTAQSNFVKCYVVLKNADFMSYT
;
A
#
# COMPACT_ATOMS: atom_id res chain seq x y z
N TYR A 1 6.24 10.34 -26.41
CA TYR A 1 4.95 10.15 -27.10
C TYR A 1 4.42 8.71 -26.99
N SER A 2 5.24 7.68 -26.98
CA SER A 2 4.81 6.28 -27.02
C SER A 2 4.35 5.69 -25.66
N LYS A 3 4.67 6.30 -24.54
CA LYS A 3 4.30 5.80 -23.21
C LYS A 3 2.92 6.26 -22.71
N ALA A 4 2.32 7.29 -23.31
CA ALA A 4 1.03 7.83 -22.88
C ALA A 4 -0.18 7.17 -23.56
N GLN A 5 0.00 6.47 -24.66
CA GLN A 5 -1.10 5.95 -25.49
C GLN A 5 -1.96 4.83 -24.86
N GLY A 6 -1.56 4.28 -23.71
CA GLY A 6 -2.33 3.24 -23.00
C GLY A 6 -3.09 3.74 -21.77
N PHE A 7 -2.90 5.00 -21.35
CA PHE A 7 -3.36 5.49 -20.06
C PHE A 7 -4.59 6.39 -20.13
N VAL A 8 -4.89 6.99 -21.26
CA VAL A 8 -6.03 7.90 -21.43
C VAL A 8 -7.25 7.10 -21.91
N LYS A 9 -8.28 6.98 -21.06
CA LYS A 9 -9.56 6.36 -21.43
C LYS A 9 -10.42 7.29 -22.27
N THR A 10 -10.59 8.50 -21.77
CA THR A 10 -11.38 9.57 -22.38
C THR A 10 -10.72 10.90 -22.10
N PHE A 11 -10.90 11.84 -22.99
CA PHE A 11 -10.50 13.22 -22.73
C PHE A 11 -11.59 14.18 -23.23
N GLU A 12 -11.70 15.32 -22.58
CA GLU A 12 -12.58 16.40 -22.92
C GLU A 12 -11.77 17.70 -22.99
N VAL A 13 -11.97 18.47 -24.06
CA VAL A 13 -11.37 19.79 -24.18
C VAL A 13 -12.20 20.78 -23.34
N VAL A 14 -11.59 21.29 -22.28
CA VAL A 14 -12.25 22.20 -21.33
C VAL A 14 -12.20 23.64 -21.83
N SER A 15 -11.08 24.05 -22.41
CA SER A 15 -10.89 25.40 -22.99
C SER A 15 -9.80 25.41 -24.03
N GLU A 16 -9.96 26.31 -24.98
CA GLU A 16 -8.95 26.66 -26.00
C GLU A 16 -8.76 28.17 -26.01
N SER A 17 -7.51 28.63 -26.03
CA SER A 17 -7.19 30.04 -26.14
C SER A 17 -5.88 30.23 -26.89
N LYS A 18 -5.75 31.37 -27.60
CA LYS A 18 -4.52 31.73 -28.28
C LYS A 18 -3.71 32.68 -27.39
N GLY A 19 -2.53 32.23 -26.98
CA GLY A 19 -1.63 33.00 -26.14
C GLY A 19 -1.07 34.25 -26.87
N PRO A 20 -0.49 35.21 -26.11
CA PRO A 20 0.10 36.44 -26.65
C PRO A 20 1.27 36.15 -27.60
N ASP A 21 1.90 35.04 -27.51
CA ASP A 21 3.01 34.53 -28.33
C ASP A 21 2.54 33.87 -29.63
N GLY A 22 1.22 33.83 -29.86
CA GLY A 22 0.61 33.22 -31.05
C GLY A 22 0.42 31.69 -30.93
N ASN A 23 0.85 31.07 -29.86
CA ASN A 23 0.65 29.66 -29.60
C ASN A 23 -0.75 29.36 -29.06
N TRP A 24 -1.30 28.18 -29.37
CA TRP A 24 -2.55 27.72 -28.78
C TRP A 24 -2.30 27.07 -27.41
N GLU A 25 -3.07 27.50 -26.43
CA GLU A 25 -3.19 26.83 -25.13
C GLU A 25 -4.51 26.06 -25.11
N ILE A 26 -4.40 24.74 -24.92
CA ILE A 26 -5.56 23.86 -24.83
C ILE A 26 -5.53 23.24 -23.44
N THR A 27 -6.61 23.42 -22.68
CA THR A 27 -6.82 22.73 -21.41
C THR A 27 -7.69 21.53 -21.66
N ILE A 28 -7.17 20.35 -21.35
CA ILE A 28 -7.91 19.09 -21.47
C ILE A 28 -8.14 18.49 -20.07
N SER A 29 -9.32 17.92 -19.89
CA SER A 29 -9.61 17.01 -18.78
C SER A 29 -9.52 15.60 -19.33
N ALA A 30 -8.67 14.78 -18.75
CA ALA A 30 -8.49 13.41 -19.20
C ALA A 30 -8.71 12.41 -18.06
N GLU A 31 -9.50 11.37 -18.32
CA GLU A 31 -9.58 10.22 -17.42
C GLU A 31 -8.43 9.26 -17.74
N VAL A 32 -7.48 9.21 -16.85
CA VAL A 32 -6.31 8.34 -16.99
C VAL A 32 -6.52 7.09 -16.17
N THR A 33 -6.58 5.94 -16.85
CA THR A 33 -6.46 4.64 -16.17
C THR A 33 -4.99 4.28 -16.16
N ALA A 34 -4.30 4.64 -15.09
CA ALA A 34 -2.98 4.07 -14.85
C ALA A 34 -3.16 2.56 -14.72
N MET A 35 -2.42 1.76 -15.47
CA MET A 35 -2.22 0.36 -15.12
C MET A 35 -1.41 0.38 -13.81
N LEU A 36 -2.11 0.17 -12.71
CA LEU A 36 -1.57 0.34 -11.37
C LEU A 36 -0.27 -0.45 -11.18
N ASP A 37 -0.18 -1.62 -11.81
CA ASP A 37 1.01 -2.45 -11.77
C ASP A 37 2.23 -1.78 -12.44
N GLU A 38 2.04 -1.00 -13.51
CA GLU A 38 3.14 -0.25 -14.14
C GLU A 38 3.57 0.93 -13.28
N VAL A 39 2.61 1.67 -12.69
CA VAL A 39 2.92 2.75 -11.74
C VAL A 39 3.69 2.21 -10.53
N MET A 40 3.33 1.05 -10.02
CA MET A 40 4.04 0.42 -8.89
C MET A 40 5.46 -0.03 -9.25
N GLN A 41 5.78 -0.23 -10.52
CA GLN A 41 7.13 -0.57 -11.00
C GLN A 41 7.98 0.66 -11.32
N ASP A 42 7.35 1.78 -11.71
CA ASP A 42 8.02 3.05 -11.96
C ASP A 42 8.08 3.89 -10.67
N GLU A 43 9.27 4.01 -10.10
CA GLU A 43 9.48 4.73 -8.84
C GLU A 43 9.08 6.21 -8.94
N ALA A 44 9.37 6.88 -10.05
CA ALA A 44 9.04 8.28 -10.25
C ALA A 44 7.52 8.50 -10.37
N ALA A 45 6.84 7.61 -11.09
CA ALA A 45 5.39 7.63 -11.21
C ALA A 45 4.71 7.37 -9.86
N LEU A 46 5.20 6.40 -9.10
CA LEU A 46 4.70 6.10 -7.76
C LEU A 46 4.88 7.29 -6.80
N GLN A 47 6.06 7.93 -6.79
CA GLN A 47 6.32 9.11 -5.94
C GLN A 47 5.40 10.28 -6.32
N THR A 48 5.16 10.50 -7.61
CA THR A 48 4.23 11.53 -8.09
C THR A 48 2.81 11.25 -7.59
N LEU A 49 2.38 10.00 -7.67
CA LEU A 49 1.07 9.57 -7.18
C LEU A 49 0.94 9.74 -5.66
N LEU A 50 1.93 9.28 -4.88
CA LEU A 50 1.94 9.44 -3.43
C LEU A 50 1.90 10.91 -3.01
N ASN A 51 2.61 11.79 -3.72
CA ASN A 51 2.54 13.22 -3.47
C ASN A 51 1.15 13.81 -3.74
N SER A 52 0.50 13.38 -4.83
CA SER A 52 -0.88 13.80 -5.16
C SER A 52 -1.91 13.32 -4.12
N MET A 53 -1.60 12.23 -3.42
CA MET A 53 -2.40 11.66 -2.34
C MET A 53 -2.09 12.24 -0.96
N ASN A 54 -1.27 13.29 -0.87
CA ASN A 54 -0.79 13.88 0.38
C ASN A 54 0.02 12.90 1.27
N ARG A 55 0.62 11.87 0.69
CA ARG A 55 1.43 10.85 1.39
C ARG A 55 0.76 10.37 2.69
N PRO A 56 -0.29 9.55 2.62
CA PRO A 56 -0.97 9.11 3.82
C PRO A 56 0.00 8.42 4.78
N ARG A 57 -0.06 8.80 6.04
CA ARG A 57 0.78 8.24 7.10
C ARG A 57 0.16 6.94 7.61
N ILE A 58 0.94 5.87 7.64
CA ILE A 58 0.45 4.50 7.83
C ILE A 58 0.99 3.90 9.11
N ILE A 59 0.14 3.21 9.88
CA ILE A 59 0.54 2.34 10.97
C ILE A 59 0.16 0.89 10.67
N PHE A 60 1.00 -0.02 11.16
CA PHE A 60 0.74 -1.45 11.13
C PHE A 60 0.46 -1.97 12.54
N LEU A 61 -0.64 -2.70 12.69
CA LEU A 61 -1.03 -3.42 13.90
C LEU A 61 -1.19 -4.89 13.53
N VAL A 62 -0.13 -5.68 13.67
CA VAL A 62 -0.14 -7.08 13.28
C VAL A 62 0.05 -7.98 14.50
N ARG A 63 -0.93 -8.83 14.74
CA ARG A 63 -0.80 -9.90 15.73
C ARG A 63 -0.12 -11.11 15.10
N GLU A 64 1.11 -11.36 15.49
CA GLU A 64 1.87 -12.52 15.01
C GLU A 64 1.90 -13.64 16.02
N THR A 65 1.69 -14.89 15.55
CA THR A 65 1.78 -16.12 16.34
C THR A 65 2.75 -17.07 15.68
N ASN A 66 3.82 -17.40 16.38
CA ASN A 66 4.81 -18.38 15.93
C ASN A 66 4.63 -19.71 16.67
N LEU A 67 4.16 -20.73 15.95
CA LEU A 67 3.94 -22.07 16.48
C LEU A 67 5.14 -23.01 16.31
N ILE A 68 6.24 -22.56 15.72
CA ILE A 68 7.46 -23.36 15.58
C ILE A 68 8.25 -23.31 16.88
N ASP A 69 8.52 -22.10 17.36
CA ASP A 69 9.37 -21.87 18.55
C ASP A 69 8.58 -21.39 19.75
N ASN A 70 7.29 -21.07 19.54
CA ASN A 70 6.39 -20.50 20.53
C ASN A 70 6.94 -19.21 21.19
N ILE A 71 7.74 -18.44 20.42
CA ILE A 71 8.34 -17.18 20.83
C ILE A 71 7.59 -16.05 20.13
N PRO A 72 7.23 -14.98 20.82
CA PRO A 72 6.67 -13.79 20.16
C PRO A 72 7.62 -13.26 19.11
N THR A 73 7.12 -13.06 17.91
CA THR A 73 7.88 -12.54 16.77
C THR A 73 7.16 -11.35 16.16
N ASP A 74 7.87 -10.63 15.30
CA ASP A 74 7.39 -9.42 14.63
C ASP A 74 7.91 -9.34 13.19
N PHE A 75 8.20 -10.50 12.63
CA PHE A 75 8.74 -10.61 11.27
C PHE A 75 7.77 -10.11 10.22
N ALA A 76 6.47 -10.35 10.41
CA ALA A 76 5.42 -9.87 9.51
C ALA A 76 5.39 -8.33 9.47
N GLU A 77 5.30 -7.70 10.64
CA GLU A 77 5.27 -6.24 10.75
C GLU A 77 6.56 -5.62 10.17
N THR A 78 7.72 -6.15 10.53
CA THR A 78 9.02 -5.67 10.04
C THR A 78 9.12 -5.75 8.53
N THR A 79 8.64 -6.84 7.93
CA THR A 79 8.66 -7.02 6.47
C THR A 79 7.71 -6.04 5.79
N LEU A 80 6.50 -5.85 6.32
CA LEU A 80 5.54 -4.88 5.81
C LEU A 80 6.12 -3.46 5.87
N LEU A 81 6.66 -3.05 7.01
CA LEU A 81 7.33 -1.76 7.17
C LEU A 81 8.42 -1.55 6.11
N SER A 82 9.28 -2.56 5.92
CA SER A 82 10.35 -2.51 4.91
C SER A 82 9.83 -2.33 3.50
N GLU A 83 8.78 -3.07 3.11
CA GLU A 83 8.19 -2.96 1.77
C GLU A 83 7.59 -1.56 1.52
N PHE A 84 6.90 -1.00 2.51
CA PHE A 84 6.32 0.34 2.40
C PHE A 84 7.38 1.43 2.38
N TYR A 85 8.40 1.32 3.23
CA TYR A 85 9.54 2.25 3.25
C TYR A 85 10.26 2.30 1.90
N LYS A 86 10.55 1.12 1.31
CA LYS A 86 11.16 1.02 -0.02
C LYS A 86 10.35 1.68 -1.12
N LYS A 87 9.04 1.73 -0.96
CA LYS A 87 8.13 2.38 -1.92
C LYS A 87 7.87 3.85 -1.61
N GLY A 88 8.48 4.40 -0.55
CA GLY A 88 8.42 5.82 -0.20
C GLY A 88 7.14 6.26 0.51
N PHE A 89 6.43 5.34 1.13
CA PHE A 89 5.32 5.68 2.01
C PHE A 89 5.80 6.28 3.33
N ASP A 90 5.00 7.17 3.93
CA ASP A 90 5.21 7.65 5.29
C ASP A 90 4.65 6.61 6.27
N VAL A 91 5.53 6.07 7.11
CA VAL A 91 5.18 5.02 8.06
C VAL A 91 5.51 5.46 9.47
N VAL A 92 4.59 5.29 10.40
CA VAL A 92 4.81 5.61 11.81
C VAL A 92 5.90 4.71 12.37
N ASP A 93 6.81 5.34 13.12
CA ASP A 93 7.90 4.61 13.78
C ASP A 93 7.36 3.50 14.68
N ARG A 94 7.94 2.33 14.53
CA ARG A 94 7.55 1.15 15.29
C ARG A 94 7.65 1.32 16.79
N GLN A 95 8.63 2.07 17.28
CA GLN A 95 8.81 2.31 18.72
C GLN A 95 7.62 3.09 19.29
N MET A 96 7.07 4.04 18.52
CA MET A 96 5.86 4.77 18.91
C MET A 96 4.66 3.83 19.06
N VAL A 97 4.49 2.89 18.13
CA VAL A 97 3.43 1.88 18.20
C VAL A 97 3.65 0.91 19.36
N GLN A 98 4.88 0.47 19.56
CA GLN A 98 5.23 -0.43 20.67
C GLN A 98 5.04 0.20 22.06
N ALA A 99 5.19 1.50 22.19
CA ALA A 99 4.92 2.20 23.45
C ALA A 99 3.44 2.11 23.89
N LEU A 100 2.54 1.73 22.97
CA LEU A 100 1.12 1.52 23.26
C LEU A 100 0.79 0.09 23.68
N LYS A 101 1.74 -0.85 23.58
CA LYS A 101 1.52 -2.24 23.98
C LYS A 101 1.10 -2.32 25.44
N GLY A 102 0.08 -3.12 25.71
CA GLY A 102 -0.51 -3.27 27.05
C GLY A 102 -1.59 -2.24 27.37
N GLN A 103 -1.83 -1.25 26.54
CA GLN A 103 -3.01 -0.40 26.65
C GLN A 103 -4.24 -1.13 26.11
N SER A 104 -5.42 -0.91 26.71
CA SER A 104 -6.68 -1.54 26.31
C SER A 104 -7.00 -1.29 24.83
N ASP A 105 -6.90 -0.04 24.39
CA ASP A 105 -7.19 0.32 22.99
C ASP A 105 -6.26 -0.40 22.00
N TYR A 106 -4.99 -0.64 22.37
CA TYR A 106 -4.04 -1.38 21.54
C TYR A 106 -4.46 -2.85 21.37
N GLU A 107 -4.78 -3.52 22.46
CA GLU A 107 -5.19 -4.92 22.42
C GLU A 107 -6.54 -5.11 21.72
N GLU A 108 -7.47 -4.18 21.91
CA GLU A 108 -8.75 -4.16 21.20
C GLU A 108 -8.55 -3.94 19.69
N ALA A 109 -7.69 -3.01 19.30
CA ALA A 109 -7.37 -2.75 17.90
C ALA A 109 -6.76 -3.99 17.22
N LEU A 110 -5.80 -4.65 17.90
CA LEU A 110 -5.23 -5.91 17.44
C LEU A 110 -6.27 -7.05 17.33
N SER A 111 -7.35 -6.99 18.13
CA SER A 111 -8.47 -7.91 18.05
C SER A 111 -9.47 -7.56 16.95
N GLY A 112 -9.21 -6.45 16.21
CA GLY A 112 -10.01 -6.02 15.08
C GLY A 112 -11.06 -4.96 15.40
N ASN A 113 -11.06 -4.39 16.62
CA ASN A 113 -11.93 -3.27 16.98
C ASN A 113 -11.47 -1.99 16.25
N VAL A 114 -12.27 -1.56 15.29
CA VAL A 114 -11.97 -0.43 14.43
C VAL A 114 -12.00 0.90 15.21
N ALA A 115 -12.90 1.04 16.18
CA ALA A 115 -12.98 2.27 16.98
C ALA A 115 -11.72 2.46 17.85
N ALA A 116 -11.20 1.36 18.44
CA ALA A 116 -9.95 1.39 19.17
C ALA A 116 -8.76 1.69 18.25
N ALA A 117 -8.76 1.12 17.05
CA ALA A 117 -7.75 1.41 16.03
C ALA A 117 -7.75 2.90 15.63
N SER A 118 -8.92 3.50 15.43
CA SER A 118 -9.03 4.94 15.10
C SER A 118 -8.51 5.85 16.21
N LYS A 119 -8.68 5.48 17.48
CA LYS A 119 -8.08 6.22 18.60
C LYS A 119 -6.55 6.18 18.55
N ILE A 120 -5.98 5.00 18.25
CA ILE A 120 -4.53 4.85 18.08
C ILE A 120 -4.03 5.68 16.90
N ALA A 121 -4.75 5.67 15.77
CA ALA A 121 -4.42 6.49 14.62
C ALA A 121 -4.40 7.98 14.98
N ALA A 122 -5.41 8.48 15.65
CA ALA A 122 -5.48 9.86 16.09
C ALA A 122 -4.31 10.23 17.04
N GLN A 123 -3.96 9.33 17.97
CA GLN A 123 -2.87 9.53 18.91
C GLN A 123 -1.50 9.60 18.22
N LEU A 124 -1.29 8.81 17.16
CA LEU A 124 -0.04 8.72 16.42
C LEU A 124 -0.01 9.59 15.15
N GLY A 125 -1.10 10.31 14.86
CA GLY A 125 -1.23 11.14 13.66
C GLY A 125 -1.17 10.32 12.38
N ALA A 126 -1.83 9.16 12.34
CA ALA A 126 -1.86 8.28 11.19
C ALA A 126 -3.19 8.41 10.42
N ASP A 127 -3.10 8.43 9.10
CA ASP A 127 -4.25 8.50 8.20
C ASP A 127 -4.82 7.12 7.92
N ILE A 128 -3.95 6.11 7.91
CA ILE A 128 -4.27 4.73 7.55
C ILE A 128 -3.77 3.77 8.63
N ILE A 129 -4.61 2.78 8.92
CA ILE A 129 -4.27 1.67 9.80
C ILE A 129 -4.37 0.37 9.01
N VAL A 130 -3.33 -0.44 9.06
CA VAL A 130 -3.35 -1.82 8.59
C VAL A 130 -3.42 -2.74 9.79
N ILE A 131 -4.56 -3.41 9.97
CA ILE A 131 -4.77 -4.37 11.04
C ILE A 131 -4.69 -5.77 10.44
N GLY A 132 -3.85 -6.62 11.01
CA GLY A 132 -3.63 -7.96 10.48
C GLY A 132 -3.38 -9.03 11.52
N THR A 133 -3.48 -10.26 11.06
CA THR A 133 -3.06 -11.45 11.83
C THR A 133 -2.09 -12.26 10.98
N ALA A 134 -1.03 -12.72 11.62
CA ALA A 134 0.01 -13.52 11.01
C ALA A 134 0.26 -14.78 11.84
N LYS A 135 0.43 -15.91 11.18
CA LYS A 135 0.67 -17.19 11.82
C LYS A 135 1.77 -17.94 11.11
N VAL A 136 2.75 -18.42 11.87
CA VAL A 136 3.80 -19.31 11.39
C VAL A 136 3.61 -20.68 11.99
N SER A 137 3.75 -21.72 11.18
CA SER A 137 3.65 -23.12 11.59
C SER A 137 4.65 -24.01 10.84
N SER A 138 4.85 -25.21 11.33
CA SER A 138 5.62 -26.22 10.62
C SER A 138 4.73 -26.94 9.61
N GLY A 139 5.17 -26.97 8.36
CA GLY A 139 4.54 -27.74 7.28
C GLY A 139 5.06 -29.18 7.16
N GLY A 140 5.76 -29.66 8.19
CA GLY A 140 6.35 -30.98 8.21
C GLY A 140 7.84 -31.02 7.87
N LYS A 141 8.42 -32.20 7.97
CA LYS A 141 9.83 -32.46 7.65
C LYS A 141 9.94 -33.20 6.33
N PHE A 142 10.93 -32.86 5.57
CA PHE A 142 11.29 -33.50 4.32
C PHE A 142 12.82 -33.69 4.29
N TYR A 143 13.29 -34.92 4.34
CA TYR A 143 14.69 -35.26 4.66
C TYR A 143 15.16 -34.54 5.95
N ASN A 144 16.26 -33.82 5.91
CA ASN A 144 16.81 -33.08 7.05
C ASN A 144 16.31 -31.61 7.11
N MET A 145 15.31 -31.25 6.33
CA MET A 145 14.75 -29.90 6.29
C MET A 145 13.35 -29.86 6.91
N THR A 146 13.07 -28.76 7.58
CA THR A 146 11.71 -28.40 8.02
C THR A 146 11.12 -27.44 7.02
N SER A 147 9.86 -27.66 6.62
CA SER A 147 9.10 -26.69 5.84
C SER A 147 8.43 -25.72 6.80
N GLY A 148 8.82 -24.43 6.76
CA GLY A 148 8.04 -23.36 7.39
C GLY A 148 6.84 -23.00 6.53
N GLN A 149 5.70 -22.77 7.16
CA GLN A 149 4.48 -22.25 6.52
C GLN A 149 4.03 -21.01 7.26
N ALA A 150 3.62 -19.99 6.51
CA ALA A 150 3.11 -18.75 7.07
C ALA A 150 1.84 -18.33 6.35
N ASP A 151 0.91 -17.82 7.12
CA ASP A 151 -0.35 -17.25 6.67
C ASP A 151 -0.49 -15.85 7.28
N ILE A 152 -0.82 -14.88 6.45
CA ILE A 152 -1.04 -13.51 6.89
C ILE A 152 -2.21 -12.90 6.14
N ASN A 153 -3.07 -12.19 6.84
CA ASN A 153 -4.16 -11.41 6.28
C ASN A 153 -4.23 -10.02 6.91
N GLY A 154 -5.04 -9.15 6.34
CA GLY A 154 -5.20 -7.82 6.89
C GLY A 154 -6.39 -7.07 6.35
N LYS A 155 -6.71 -5.96 6.97
CA LYS A 155 -7.67 -4.96 6.50
C LYS A 155 -7.06 -3.57 6.58
N ILE A 156 -7.43 -2.73 5.64
CA ILE A 156 -7.03 -1.33 5.55
C ILE A 156 -8.17 -0.48 6.08
N VAL A 157 -7.90 0.36 7.06
CA VAL A 157 -8.88 1.18 7.76
C VAL A 157 -8.44 2.64 7.70
N ARG A 158 -9.37 3.55 7.45
CA ARG A 158 -9.13 4.98 7.61
C ARG A 158 -9.03 5.35 9.08
N GLY A 159 -8.00 6.11 9.41
CA GLY A 159 -7.73 6.48 10.79
C GLY A 159 -8.76 7.43 11.40
N ASP A 160 -9.27 8.37 10.62
CA ASP A 160 -10.19 9.43 11.04
C ASP A 160 -11.64 8.92 11.22
N THR A 161 -12.13 8.09 10.32
CA THR A 161 -13.52 7.63 10.27
C THR A 161 -13.73 6.21 10.77
N GLY A 162 -12.67 5.39 10.78
CA GLY A 162 -12.79 3.96 11.01
C GLY A 162 -13.38 3.19 9.83
N GLU A 163 -13.52 3.82 8.66
CA GLU A 163 -14.03 3.16 7.47
C GLU A 163 -13.06 2.06 7.01
N ILE A 164 -13.59 0.86 6.73
CA ILE A 164 -12.80 -0.22 6.14
C ILE A 164 -12.69 0.05 4.64
N LEU A 165 -11.51 0.47 4.20
CA LEU A 165 -11.24 0.75 2.79
C LEU A 165 -11.09 -0.53 1.98
N ALA A 166 -10.46 -1.54 2.55
CA ALA A 166 -10.26 -2.83 1.90
C ALA A 166 -10.01 -3.95 2.91
N VAL A 167 -10.35 -5.18 2.48
CA VAL A 167 -9.96 -6.41 3.18
C VAL A 167 -9.03 -7.17 2.26
N VAL A 168 -7.80 -7.36 2.71
CA VAL A 168 -6.77 -8.05 1.92
C VAL A 168 -6.82 -9.54 2.23
N PRO A 169 -6.99 -10.37 1.20
CA PRO A 169 -7.11 -11.81 1.39
C PRO A 169 -5.81 -12.42 1.93
N ASN A 170 -5.93 -13.64 2.43
CA ASN A 170 -4.83 -14.36 3.02
C ASN A 170 -3.68 -14.59 2.03
N ALA A 171 -2.47 -14.18 2.42
CA ALA A 171 -1.25 -14.46 1.69
C ALA A 171 -0.49 -15.61 2.36
N HIS A 172 0.03 -16.50 1.54
CA HIS A 172 0.75 -17.69 1.98
C HIS A 172 2.22 -17.64 1.64
N GLY A 173 3.06 -18.08 2.57
CA GLY A 173 4.48 -18.32 2.38
C GLY A 173 4.85 -19.75 2.76
N LYS A 174 5.79 -20.33 2.02
CA LYS A 174 6.30 -21.68 2.31
C LYS A 174 7.76 -21.79 1.94
N LYS A 175 8.62 -22.03 2.93
CA LYS A 175 10.07 -22.12 2.73
C LYS A 175 10.66 -23.30 3.52
N PRO A 176 11.46 -24.16 2.87
CA PRO A 176 12.22 -25.19 3.55
C PRO A 176 13.55 -24.61 4.07
N HIS A 177 13.97 -25.08 5.25
CA HIS A 177 15.29 -24.83 5.79
C HIS A 177 15.70 -25.91 6.79
N ILE A 178 17.00 -26.10 7.00
CA ILE A 178 17.52 -27.06 8.00
C ILE A 178 17.11 -26.64 9.41
N SER A 179 17.20 -25.35 9.72
CA SER A 179 16.68 -24.76 10.96
C SER A 179 15.18 -24.52 10.84
N PRO A 180 14.35 -25.06 11.72
CA PRO A 180 12.91 -24.82 11.74
C PRO A 180 12.55 -23.33 11.91
N SER A 181 13.24 -22.62 12.82
CA SER A 181 13.05 -21.17 13.02
C SER A 181 13.30 -20.39 11.75
N THR A 182 14.41 -20.66 11.08
CA THR A 182 14.75 -19.97 9.81
C THR A 182 13.74 -20.29 8.71
N ALA A 183 13.25 -21.53 8.66
CA ALA A 183 12.18 -21.91 7.75
C ALA A 183 10.91 -21.06 7.98
N GLY A 184 10.54 -20.88 9.25
CA GLY A 184 9.41 -20.06 9.67
C GLY A 184 9.58 -18.59 9.28
N VAL A 185 10.73 -18.01 9.62
CA VAL A 185 11.07 -16.61 9.25
C VAL A 185 10.99 -16.38 7.75
N ASN A 186 11.61 -17.25 6.97
CA ASN A 186 11.61 -17.15 5.51
C ASN A 186 10.21 -17.28 4.91
N ALA A 187 9.39 -18.17 5.48
CA ALA A 187 7.99 -18.31 5.06
C ALA A 187 7.18 -17.05 5.39
N MET A 188 7.37 -16.46 6.59
CA MET A 188 6.68 -15.23 6.98
C MET A 188 7.11 -14.05 6.11
N ASN A 189 8.39 -13.89 5.84
CA ASN A 189 8.89 -12.82 4.97
C ASN A 189 8.30 -12.92 3.55
N GLU A 190 8.15 -14.14 3.01
CA GLU A 190 7.47 -14.35 1.73
C GLU A 190 5.99 -13.97 1.79
N ALA A 191 5.25 -14.44 2.80
CA ALA A 191 3.83 -14.14 2.97
C ALA A 191 3.59 -12.65 3.16
N ALA A 192 4.35 -12.00 4.06
CA ALA A 192 4.25 -10.57 4.34
C ALA A 192 4.64 -9.71 3.14
N GLY A 193 5.65 -10.11 2.36
CA GLY A 193 6.00 -9.43 1.12
C GLY A 193 4.89 -9.49 0.07
N LYS A 194 4.20 -10.62 -0.06
CA LYS A 194 3.02 -10.76 -0.94
C LYS A 194 1.87 -9.88 -0.45
N LEU A 195 1.57 -9.94 0.85
CA LEU A 195 0.51 -9.12 1.45
C LEU A 195 0.81 -7.63 1.30
N GLY A 196 2.06 -7.20 1.55
CA GLY A 196 2.48 -5.81 1.43
C GLY A 196 2.24 -5.23 0.04
N LYS A 197 2.59 -5.97 -1.01
CA LYS A 197 2.31 -5.56 -2.40
C LYS A 197 0.81 -5.39 -2.65
N GLU A 198 0.00 -6.32 -2.17
CA GLU A 198 -1.45 -6.27 -2.33
C GLU A 198 -2.08 -5.12 -1.52
N ILE A 199 -1.59 -4.87 -0.29
CA ILE A 199 -2.02 -3.71 0.51
C ILE A 199 -1.70 -2.41 -0.23
N ILE A 200 -0.48 -2.25 -0.76
CA ILE A 200 -0.08 -1.06 -1.51
C ILE A 200 -1.01 -0.85 -2.71
N ARG A 201 -1.26 -1.90 -3.48
CA ARG A 201 -2.16 -1.85 -4.65
C ARG A 201 -3.57 -1.38 -4.26
N GLN A 202 -4.18 -2.01 -3.27
CA GLN A 202 -5.54 -1.67 -2.83
C GLN A 202 -5.60 -0.31 -2.15
N LEU A 203 -4.57 0.07 -1.40
CA LEU A 203 -4.49 1.38 -0.76
C LEU A 203 -4.49 2.49 -1.81
N ILE A 204 -3.62 2.39 -2.83
CA ILE A 204 -3.56 3.38 -3.90
C ILE A 204 -4.91 3.46 -4.63
N GLU A 205 -5.51 2.32 -4.97
CA GLU A 205 -6.79 2.27 -5.66
C GLU A 205 -7.92 2.93 -4.86
N LYS A 206 -8.04 2.59 -3.59
CA LYS A 206 -9.15 3.06 -2.74
C LYS A 206 -8.93 4.47 -2.23
N TRP A 207 -7.70 4.82 -1.86
CA TRP A 207 -7.38 6.16 -1.37
C TRP A 207 -7.50 7.22 -2.47
N SER A 208 -7.03 6.92 -3.68
CA SER A 208 -7.19 7.82 -4.83
C SER A 208 -8.67 8.04 -5.18
N THR A 209 -9.50 7.01 -5.07
CA THR A 209 -10.95 7.12 -5.31
C THR A 209 -11.65 7.91 -4.20
N ALA A 210 -11.27 7.71 -2.94
CA ALA A 210 -11.88 8.39 -1.79
C ALA A 210 -11.55 9.89 -1.73
N GLN A 211 -10.41 10.29 -2.27
CA GLN A 211 -10.02 11.70 -2.38
C GLN A 211 -10.54 12.39 -3.64
N SER A 212 -11.28 11.71 -4.52
CA SER A 212 -11.88 12.10 -5.82
C SER A 212 -11.73 13.58 -6.21
N ASN A 213 -10.52 14.10 -6.13
CA ASN A 213 -10.15 15.34 -6.74
C ASN A 213 -9.45 14.99 -8.04
N PHE A 214 -10.07 15.32 -9.14
CA PHE A 214 -9.51 15.22 -10.48
C PHE A 214 -8.09 15.77 -10.46
N VAL A 215 -7.11 14.96 -10.87
CA VAL A 215 -5.77 15.48 -11.15
C VAL A 215 -5.91 16.36 -12.37
N LYS A 216 -5.88 17.69 -12.20
CA LYS A 216 -5.83 18.61 -13.31
C LYS A 216 -4.43 18.56 -13.91
N CYS A 217 -4.28 17.88 -15.03
CA CYS A 217 -3.08 17.96 -15.82
C CYS A 217 -3.21 19.11 -16.81
N TYR A 218 -2.29 20.08 -16.74
CA TYR A 218 -2.16 21.10 -17.75
C TYR A 218 -1.18 20.61 -18.81
N VAL A 219 -1.66 20.38 -20.03
CA VAL A 219 -0.80 20.03 -21.17
C VAL A 219 -0.63 21.26 -22.01
N VAL A 220 0.55 21.83 -22.02
CA VAL A 220 0.91 22.94 -22.92
C VAL A 220 1.51 22.34 -24.18
N LEU A 221 0.76 22.39 -25.28
CA LEU A 221 1.25 22.03 -26.60
C LEU A 221 1.95 23.24 -27.22
N LYS A 222 3.28 23.18 -27.32
CA LYS A 222 4.06 24.17 -28.07
C LYS A 222 4.27 23.67 -29.49
N ASN A 223 4.00 24.53 -30.49
CA ASN A 223 4.18 24.21 -31.92
C ASN A 223 3.33 23.04 -32.44
N ALA A 224 2.11 22.93 -31.96
CA ALA A 224 1.17 21.96 -32.52
C ALA A 224 0.64 22.48 -33.87
N ASP A 225 0.92 21.77 -34.96
CA ASP A 225 0.35 22.06 -36.26
C ASP A 225 -1.05 21.41 -36.35
N PHE A 226 -2.07 22.21 -36.54
CA PHE A 226 -3.49 21.79 -36.46
C PHE A 226 -3.92 20.88 -37.64
N MET A 227 -3.07 20.70 -38.65
CA MET A 227 -3.37 19.94 -39.86
C MET A 227 -3.19 18.41 -39.71
N SER A 228 -2.76 17.91 -38.56
CA SER A 228 -2.49 16.47 -38.36
C SER A 228 -3.57 15.70 -37.59
N TYR A 229 -4.76 16.26 -37.42
CA TYR A 229 -5.87 15.65 -36.65
C TYR A 229 -7.17 15.55 -37.45
N THR A 230 -7.08 15.13 -38.70
CA THR A 230 -8.24 14.64 -39.47
C THR A 230 -8.12 13.16 -39.75
#